data_4416cbbf805d8de8626e2db00d0dd82e
#
_entry.id   4416cbbf805d8de8626e2db00d0dd82e
#
_cell.length_a   1.000
_cell.length_b   1.000
_cell.length_c   1.000
_cell.angle_alpha   90.00
_cell.angle_beta   90.00
_cell.angle_gamma   90.00
#
_symmetry.space_group_name_H-M   'P 1'
#
loop_
_entity.id
_entity.type
_entity.pdbx_description
1 polymer ?
#
loop_
_entity_poly.entity_id
_entity_poly.type
_entity_poly.pdbx_seq_one_letter_code
_entity_poly.pdbx_strand_id
1 'polypeptide(L)'
;MIITLLVIMSSSVQPDINDVSPMVLIDRVSFVGNRRIDQHTLQKLIFVKKGDRYDEEKLKIGLNQIIKHYLQDGLIFAEISPRIDLKGEHAQICVKVHEGETVEFGNVSIEGNTKFTDSDLLSLIGLRQGQPFNMPLLEKGIERIINLYSGQGHPMVEVRLVDMIANPDNGKLDLRVEIDEKNIIKIASVNVSGSRKTREEIVLRELPIRAGDIFDQRKIDQSFRQLINLGYFYKINPNLLEMADTPNQVKIHARVTDARTGRINGIIGYAPATSQSDDMPRLTGLIEASETNLFGTGRHLNFRWKSGLIKTVLISYTEPWMLGKPISLGGKYEQIKRQNQTSVNMSKEKSADLTISARFNPMLKGTLTASLKRIDLLEIGASEELDRIKYGVAFSVIRDSRDFFLSPTRGRRDHIAFEISRGDFKLRKLWIDLDQYAKTWKNQVILAGVHIASAWGQDIPWTEMFSLGGANSLRGYDEDFFFGQHRLYCNIEYRLLVGHISQVFSFVDIGSVAKSSKSMIFEPIKVGYGLGARIESKGGILRINYALSRESALSQGKIHVNLGTSF
;
A
#
# COMPACT_ATOMS: atom_id res chain seq x y z
N MET A 1 14.11 -1.44 -23.92
CA MET A 1 14.67 -0.50 -24.89
C MET A 1 16.18 -0.43 -24.65
N ILE A 2 16.96 -1.06 -25.52
CA ILE A 2 18.44 -1.07 -25.42
C ILE A 2 18.90 0.10 -26.30
N ILE A 3 19.32 1.20 -25.68
CA ILE A 3 20.02 2.28 -26.38
C ILE A 3 21.44 1.76 -26.61
N THR A 4 21.71 1.29 -27.83
CA THR A 4 23.06 0.94 -28.24
C THR A 4 23.80 2.23 -28.52
N LEU A 5 24.39 2.82 -27.49
CA LEU A 5 25.37 3.87 -27.68
C LEU A 5 26.64 3.19 -28.24
N LEU A 6 27.01 3.55 -29.46
CA LEU A 6 28.26 3.11 -30.09
C LEU A 6 29.42 3.77 -29.31
N VAL A 7 29.94 3.04 -28.32
CA VAL A 7 31.19 3.44 -27.64
C VAL A 7 32.33 3.14 -28.60
N ILE A 8 32.91 4.20 -29.15
CA ILE A 8 34.17 4.09 -29.92
C ILE A 8 35.27 3.75 -28.91
N MET A 9 35.51 2.45 -28.73
CA MET A 9 36.70 1.97 -28.07
C MET A 9 37.87 2.14 -29.06
N SER A 10 38.76 3.10 -28.86
CA SER A 10 40.04 3.12 -29.52
C SER A 10 40.85 1.92 -28.99
N SER A 11 40.84 0.83 -29.72
CA SER A 11 41.68 -0.33 -29.46
C SER A 11 43.09 -0.05 -29.84
N SER A 12 43.94 0.20 -28.88
CA SER A 12 45.37 0.05 -29.06
C SER A 12 45.89 -0.95 -28.04
N VAL A 13 46.44 -2.02 -28.61
CA VAL A 13 47.15 -3.17 -28.02
C VAL A 13 46.31 -4.40 -27.85
N GLN A 14 46.33 -5.25 -28.90
CA GLN A 14 46.12 -6.69 -28.74
C GLN A 14 47.44 -7.28 -28.17
N PRO A 15 47.41 -8.02 -27.07
CA PRO A 15 48.38 -9.07 -26.85
C PRO A 15 47.88 -10.34 -27.53
N ASP A 16 48.72 -10.95 -28.37
CA ASP A 16 48.58 -12.31 -28.86
C ASP A 16 48.44 -13.25 -27.65
N ILE A 17 47.27 -13.83 -27.45
CA ILE A 17 47.05 -14.84 -26.42
C ILE A 17 46.54 -16.07 -27.10
N ASN A 18 47.43 -16.87 -27.60
CA ASN A 18 47.32 -18.31 -27.72
C ASN A 18 48.28 -18.89 -26.68
N ASP A 19 47.77 -19.27 -25.50
CA ASP A 19 48.08 -20.50 -24.77
C ASP A 19 47.60 -20.40 -23.31
N VAL A 20 47.38 -21.54 -22.67
CA VAL A 20 46.94 -21.76 -21.30
C VAL A 20 47.51 -20.70 -20.36
N SER A 21 46.71 -19.67 -20.04
CA SER A 21 47.19 -18.52 -19.29
C SER A 21 47.48 -18.89 -17.83
N PRO A 22 48.66 -18.53 -17.27
CA PRO A 22 48.92 -18.60 -15.85
C PRO A 22 47.85 -17.77 -15.12
N MET A 23 47.54 -18.16 -13.90
CA MET A 23 46.49 -17.56 -13.06
C MET A 23 46.93 -16.14 -12.67
N VAL A 24 46.60 -15.14 -13.51
CA VAL A 24 46.94 -13.73 -13.27
C VAL A 24 46.07 -13.13 -12.19
N LEU A 25 46.70 -12.65 -11.12
CA LEU A 25 46.00 -12.00 -10.00
C LEU A 25 46.12 -10.47 -10.11
N ILE A 26 45.06 -9.77 -9.74
CA ILE A 26 45.04 -8.31 -9.71
C ILE A 26 45.80 -7.83 -8.46
N ASP A 27 46.89 -7.12 -8.67
CA ASP A 27 47.69 -6.54 -7.60
C ASP A 27 47.14 -5.16 -7.18
N ARG A 28 46.70 -4.36 -8.14
CA ARG A 28 46.23 -2.99 -7.90
C ARG A 28 45.22 -2.55 -8.95
N VAL A 29 44.17 -1.84 -8.49
CA VAL A 29 43.26 -1.06 -9.33
C VAL A 29 43.35 0.40 -8.91
N SER A 30 43.65 1.29 -9.85
CA SER A 30 43.78 2.73 -9.61
C SER A 30 43.01 3.52 -10.66
N PHE A 31 42.57 4.72 -10.29
CA PHE A 31 41.88 5.66 -11.17
C PHE A 31 42.67 6.95 -11.23
N VAL A 32 42.73 7.56 -12.41
CA VAL A 32 43.45 8.81 -12.64
C VAL A 32 42.60 9.70 -13.52
N GLY A 33 42.41 10.96 -13.11
CA GLY A 33 41.64 11.96 -13.86
C GLY A 33 40.20 12.15 -13.38
N ASN A 34 39.73 11.29 -12.48
CA ASN A 34 38.43 11.45 -11.83
C ASN A 34 38.49 12.62 -10.82
N ARG A 35 37.71 13.70 -11.07
CA ARG A 35 37.63 14.90 -10.23
C ARG A 35 36.27 15.06 -9.56
N ARG A 36 35.19 14.63 -10.23
CA ARG A 36 33.81 14.79 -9.76
C ARG A 36 33.30 13.56 -9.02
N ILE A 37 33.70 12.37 -9.48
CA ILE A 37 33.34 11.13 -8.82
C ILE A 37 34.54 10.62 -8.02
N ASP A 38 34.34 10.36 -6.74
CA ASP A 38 35.41 9.90 -5.85
C ASP A 38 35.86 8.48 -6.19
N GLN A 39 37.13 8.19 -5.88
CA GLN A 39 37.77 6.90 -6.19
C GLN A 39 37.06 5.70 -5.51
N HIS A 40 36.51 5.90 -4.33
CA HIS A 40 35.81 4.81 -3.61
C HIS A 40 34.52 4.41 -4.31
N THR A 41 33.77 5.36 -4.87
CA THR A 41 32.59 5.11 -5.70
C THR A 41 32.97 4.34 -6.97
N LEU A 42 34.04 4.76 -7.69
CA LEU A 42 34.50 4.06 -8.87
C LEU A 42 34.98 2.64 -8.57
N GLN A 43 35.65 2.43 -7.43
CA GLN A 43 36.08 1.11 -6.98
C GLN A 43 34.91 0.15 -6.71
N LYS A 44 33.75 0.66 -6.26
CA LYS A 44 32.55 -0.15 -6.08
C LYS A 44 31.90 -0.56 -7.40
N LEU A 45 32.05 0.24 -8.44
CA LEU A 45 31.43 0.03 -9.74
C LEU A 45 32.21 -0.92 -10.64
N ILE A 46 33.55 -1.00 -10.47
CA ILE A 46 34.41 -1.74 -11.40
C ILE A 46 34.31 -3.27 -11.27
N PHE A 47 33.71 -3.80 -10.20
CA PHE A 47 33.54 -5.24 -9.91
C PHE A 47 34.84 -6.07 -9.83
N VAL A 48 36.00 -5.47 -9.93
CA VAL A 48 37.30 -6.13 -9.75
C VAL A 48 38.11 -5.43 -8.66
N LYS A 49 38.84 -6.19 -7.84
CA LYS A 49 39.61 -5.66 -6.71
C LYS A 49 40.93 -6.41 -6.57
N LYS A 50 41.85 -5.86 -5.76
CA LYS A 50 43.10 -6.51 -5.42
C LYS A 50 42.86 -7.92 -4.87
N GLY A 51 43.60 -8.91 -5.41
CA GLY A 51 43.53 -10.32 -5.07
C GLY A 51 42.55 -11.12 -5.90
N ASP A 52 41.66 -10.49 -6.69
CA ASP A 52 40.79 -11.21 -7.63
C ASP A 52 41.60 -11.74 -8.81
N ARG A 53 41.13 -12.83 -9.40
CA ARG A 53 41.63 -13.29 -10.70
C ARG A 53 41.27 -12.28 -11.78
N TYR A 54 42.24 -11.95 -12.63
CA TYR A 54 41.98 -11.08 -13.79
C TYR A 54 40.97 -11.74 -14.73
N ASP A 55 39.89 -11.00 -15.02
CA ASP A 55 38.80 -11.40 -15.88
C ASP A 55 38.42 -10.18 -16.74
N GLU A 56 38.72 -10.28 -18.04
CA GLU A 56 38.49 -9.19 -18.97
C GLU A 56 36.99 -8.83 -19.11
N GLU A 57 36.13 -9.85 -19.08
CA GLU A 57 34.68 -9.60 -19.18
C GLU A 57 34.15 -8.86 -17.96
N LYS A 58 34.56 -9.28 -16.77
CA LYS A 58 34.20 -8.56 -15.53
C LYS A 58 34.71 -7.12 -15.53
N LEU A 59 35.95 -6.92 -16.02
CA LEU A 59 36.51 -5.58 -16.14
C LEU A 59 35.70 -4.72 -17.11
N LYS A 60 35.35 -5.24 -18.30
CA LYS A 60 34.47 -4.56 -19.27
C LYS A 60 33.12 -4.20 -18.70
N ILE A 61 32.48 -5.12 -17.97
CA ILE A 61 31.21 -4.86 -17.29
C ILE A 61 31.36 -3.72 -16.28
N GLY A 62 32.42 -3.75 -15.48
CA GLY A 62 32.71 -2.70 -14.50
C GLY A 62 32.98 -1.32 -15.14
N LEU A 63 33.75 -1.27 -16.21
CA LEU A 63 34.01 -0.03 -16.97
C LEU A 63 32.70 0.53 -17.55
N ASN A 64 31.84 -0.30 -18.12
CA ASN A 64 30.54 0.11 -18.62
C ASN A 64 29.62 0.67 -17.49
N GLN A 65 29.69 0.11 -16.28
CA GLN A 65 28.97 0.67 -15.14
C GLN A 65 29.51 2.05 -14.73
N ILE A 66 30.81 2.25 -14.80
CA ILE A 66 31.44 3.56 -14.54
C ILE A 66 31.01 4.57 -15.60
N ILE A 67 31.04 4.23 -16.89
CA ILE A 67 30.56 5.10 -17.98
C ILE A 67 29.09 5.45 -17.74
N LYS A 68 28.26 4.45 -17.43
CA LYS A 68 26.84 4.67 -17.14
C LYS A 68 26.63 5.63 -15.96
N HIS A 69 27.48 5.55 -14.95
CA HIS A 69 27.40 6.44 -13.78
C HIS A 69 27.76 7.89 -14.16
N TYR A 70 28.80 8.10 -14.98
CA TYR A 70 29.15 9.42 -15.51
C TYR A 70 28.03 10.00 -16.38
N LEU A 71 27.43 9.19 -17.26
CA LEU A 71 26.26 9.58 -18.06
C LEU A 71 25.05 9.98 -17.21
N GLN A 72 24.84 9.27 -16.10
CA GLN A 72 23.77 9.59 -15.15
C GLN A 72 23.96 10.96 -14.49
N ASP A 73 25.22 11.37 -14.26
CA ASP A 73 25.58 12.66 -13.68
C ASP A 73 25.72 13.79 -14.75
N GLY A 74 25.29 13.50 -15.99
CA GLY A 74 25.28 14.49 -17.07
C GLY A 74 26.63 14.70 -17.78
N LEU A 75 27.63 13.86 -17.51
CA LEU A 75 28.96 13.90 -18.15
C LEU A 75 28.97 12.97 -19.38
N ILE A 76 28.27 13.41 -20.43
CA ILE A 76 28.06 12.58 -21.64
C ILE A 76 29.32 12.40 -22.49
N PHE A 77 30.35 13.23 -22.28
CA PHE A 77 31.63 13.14 -22.96
C PHE A 77 32.69 12.45 -22.09
N ALA A 78 32.29 11.74 -21.03
CA ALA A 78 33.23 11.00 -20.22
C ALA A 78 33.84 9.83 -21.01
N GLU A 79 35.17 9.82 -21.11
CA GLU A 79 35.92 8.74 -21.73
C GLU A 79 36.70 7.96 -20.67
N ILE A 80 36.68 6.64 -20.78
CA ILE A 80 37.33 5.75 -19.83
C ILE A 80 38.26 4.80 -20.62
N SER A 81 39.53 4.86 -20.31
CA SER A 81 40.57 4.04 -20.96
C SER A 81 41.32 3.21 -19.92
N PRO A 82 41.14 1.88 -19.88
CA PRO A 82 41.91 1.02 -19.01
C PRO A 82 43.31 0.80 -19.57
N ARG A 83 44.33 0.90 -18.73
CA ARG A 83 45.68 0.43 -19.01
C ARG A 83 46.02 -0.73 -18.09
N ILE A 84 46.39 -1.85 -18.68
CA ILE A 84 46.70 -3.07 -17.97
C ILE A 84 48.18 -3.38 -18.15
N ASP A 85 48.94 -3.30 -17.05
CA ASP A 85 50.37 -3.62 -17.03
C ASP A 85 50.54 -5.00 -16.37
N LEU A 86 50.94 -5.99 -17.16
CA LEU A 86 51.21 -7.37 -16.73
C LEU A 86 52.67 -7.53 -16.27
N LYS A 87 52.87 -8.01 -15.04
CA LYS A 87 54.19 -8.31 -14.49
C LYS A 87 54.19 -9.73 -13.91
N GLY A 88 54.61 -10.70 -14.75
CA GLY A 88 54.51 -12.13 -14.39
C GLY A 88 53.05 -12.55 -14.15
N GLU A 89 52.79 -13.12 -12.98
CA GLU A 89 51.45 -13.55 -12.58
C GLU A 89 50.59 -12.43 -11.96
N HIS A 90 50.99 -11.16 -12.06
CA HIS A 90 50.30 -10.01 -11.47
C HIS A 90 49.90 -8.98 -12.53
N ALA A 91 48.64 -8.49 -12.40
CA ALA A 91 48.09 -7.41 -13.22
C ALA A 91 47.93 -6.13 -12.42
N GLN A 92 48.40 -5.00 -12.94
CA GLN A 92 48.11 -3.68 -12.42
C GLN A 92 47.18 -2.97 -13.41
N ILE A 93 45.99 -2.57 -12.92
CA ILE A 93 44.96 -1.92 -13.71
C ILE A 93 44.93 -0.44 -13.35
N CYS A 94 45.23 0.42 -14.32
CA CYS A 94 45.12 1.87 -14.20
C CYS A 94 44.01 2.36 -15.14
N VAL A 95 42.92 2.84 -14.60
CA VAL A 95 41.78 3.36 -15.35
C VAL A 95 41.97 4.88 -15.48
N LYS A 96 42.27 5.35 -16.70
CA LYS A 96 42.28 6.78 -17.00
C LYS A 96 40.88 7.23 -17.30
N VAL A 97 40.46 8.30 -16.62
CA VAL A 97 39.16 8.92 -16.78
C VAL A 97 39.33 10.33 -17.30
N HIS A 98 38.71 10.64 -18.42
CA HIS A 98 38.54 12.01 -18.91
C HIS A 98 37.07 12.36 -18.76
N GLU A 99 36.73 13.18 -17.75
CA GLU A 99 35.31 13.41 -17.38
C GLU A 99 34.56 14.28 -18.39
N GLY A 100 35.26 15.06 -19.21
CA GLY A 100 34.63 16.02 -20.11
C GLY A 100 33.94 17.18 -19.38
N GLU A 101 33.26 18.01 -20.14
CA GLU A 101 32.45 19.10 -19.60
C GLU A 101 30.99 18.70 -19.43
N THR A 102 30.30 19.35 -18.47
CA THR A 102 28.84 19.20 -18.34
C THR A 102 28.15 19.92 -19.47
N VAL A 103 27.19 19.27 -20.07
CA VAL A 103 26.38 19.81 -21.16
C VAL A 103 25.05 20.27 -20.64
N GLU A 104 24.60 21.44 -21.06
CA GLU A 104 23.26 21.93 -20.79
C GLU A 104 22.27 21.34 -21.80
N PHE A 105 21.07 21.20 -21.37
CA PHE A 105 19.96 20.77 -22.20
C PHE A 105 19.55 21.89 -23.17
N GLY A 106 19.52 21.59 -24.47
CA GLY A 106 19.16 22.49 -25.56
C GLY A 106 17.68 22.34 -25.98
N ASN A 107 17.46 22.27 -27.30
CA ASN A 107 16.15 22.09 -27.87
C ASN A 107 15.79 20.61 -27.99
N VAL A 108 14.49 20.28 -27.87
CA VAL A 108 13.93 18.98 -28.19
C VAL A 108 12.98 19.12 -29.37
N SER A 109 13.27 18.44 -30.46
CA SER A 109 12.32 18.26 -31.56
C SER A 109 11.64 16.91 -31.42
N ILE A 110 10.32 16.87 -31.60
CA ILE A 110 9.52 15.66 -31.61
C ILE A 110 8.90 15.51 -32.98
N GLU A 111 9.01 14.32 -33.55
CA GLU A 111 8.50 14.02 -34.89
C GLU A 111 7.62 12.76 -34.85
N GLY A 112 6.59 12.68 -35.71
CA GLY A 112 5.73 11.50 -35.84
C GLY A 112 4.54 11.43 -34.87
N ASN A 113 4.42 12.39 -33.93
CA ASN A 113 3.27 12.52 -33.06
C ASN A 113 2.08 13.17 -33.79
N THR A 114 0.97 12.45 -33.85
CA THR A 114 -0.27 12.95 -34.44
C THR A 114 -1.37 13.14 -33.41
N LYS A 115 -1.34 12.38 -32.34
CA LYS A 115 -2.39 12.36 -31.31
C LYS A 115 -2.22 13.42 -30.22
N PHE A 116 -1.00 13.74 -29.86
CA PHE A 116 -0.66 14.72 -28.82
C PHE A 116 0.21 15.82 -29.39
N THR A 117 0.09 17.02 -28.84
CA THR A 117 0.90 18.16 -29.26
C THR A 117 2.34 18.04 -28.72
N ASP A 118 3.30 18.67 -29.41
CA ASP A 118 4.69 18.73 -28.93
C ASP A 118 4.77 19.32 -27.52
N SER A 119 3.97 20.34 -27.23
CA SER A 119 3.91 20.99 -25.92
C SER A 119 3.50 20.01 -24.81
N ASP A 120 2.50 19.14 -25.06
CA ASP A 120 2.06 18.13 -24.10
C ASP A 120 3.18 17.13 -23.82
N LEU A 121 3.86 16.66 -24.87
CA LEU A 121 4.91 15.66 -24.78
C LEU A 121 6.18 16.22 -24.13
N LEU A 122 6.58 17.45 -24.49
CA LEU A 122 7.72 18.13 -23.87
C LEU A 122 7.52 18.35 -22.38
N SER A 123 6.30 18.68 -21.95
CA SER A 123 5.97 18.82 -20.53
C SER A 123 6.24 17.54 -19.72
N LEU A 124 6.08 16.37 -20.35
CA LEU A 124 6.30 15.06 -19.74
C LEU A 124 7.78 14.70 -19.63
N ILE A 125 8.61 15.20 -20.54
CA ILE A 125 10.05 14.97 -20.49
C ILE A 125 10.64 15.59 -19.20
N GLY A 126 10.12 16.77 -18.80
CA GLY A 126 10.49 17.39 -17.52
C GLY A 126 11.88 17.99 -17.49
N LEU A 127 12.56 18.10 -18.64
CA LEU A 127 13.81 18.82 -18.83
C LEU A 127 13.50 20.25 -19.26
N ARG A 128 14.24 21.22 -18.73
CA ARG A 128 14.12 22.63 -19.13
C ARG A 128 15.40 23.08 -19.80
N GLN A 129 15.27 23.85 -20.86
CA GLN A 129 16.39 24.41 -21.56
C GLN A 129 17.33 25.18 -20.61
N GLY A 130 18.65 24.99 -20.76
CA GLY A 130 19.68 25.59 -19.90
C GLY A 130 19.93 24.88 -18.57
N GLN A 131 19.22 23.78 -18.28
CA GLN A 131 19.58 22.91 -17.14
C GLN A 131 20.65 21.90 -17.52
N PRO A 132 21.50 21.45 -16.57
CA PRO A 132 22.41 20.36 -16.80
C PRO A 132 21.68 19.13 -17.35
N PHE A 133 22.18 18.52 -18.41
CA PHE A 133 21.61 17.33 -19.00
C PHE A 133 21.59 16.18 -17.98
N ASN A 134 20.47 15.48 -17.89
CA ASN A 134 20.27 14.37 -16.96
C ASN A 134 19.59 13.20 -17.68
N MET A 135 20.38 12.16 -18.00
CA MET A 135 19.89 10.98 -18.72
C MET A 135 18.75 10.23 -17.99
N PRO A 136 18.85 9.96 -16.68
CA PRO A 136 17.74 9.36 -15.93
C PRO A 136 16.44 10.15 -15.98
N LEU A 137 16.51 11.48 -16.06
CA LEU A 137 15.32 12.33 -16.16
C LEU A 137 14.69 12.23 -17.56
N LEU A 138 15.52 12.17 -18.61
CA LEU A 138 15.08 11.93 -19.98
C LEU A 138 14.42 10.54 -20.11
N GLU A 139 15.04 9.48 -19.59
CA GLU A 139 14.47 8.12 -19.59
C GLU A 139 13.10 8.07 -18.92
N LYS A 140 12.95 8.73 -17.76
CA LYS A 140 11.64 8.86 -17.09
C LYS A 140 10.64 9.68 -17.90
N GLY A 141 11.10 10.68 -18.63
CA GLY A 141 10.27 11.47 -19.53
C GLY A 141 9.71 10.61 -20.67
N ILE A 142 10.59 9.84 -21.32
CA ILE A 142 10.21 8.90 -22.38
C ILE A 142 9.22 7.84 -21.82
N GLU A 143 9.48 7.30 -20.63
CA GLU A 143 8.57 6.36 -19.97
C GLU A 143 7.18 6.98 -19.74
N ARG A 144 7.09 8.26 -19.33
CA ARG A 144 5.80 8.97 -19.18
C ARG A 144 5.08 9.12 -20.51
N ILE A 145 5.80 9.41 -21.61
CA ILE A 145 5.24 9.49 -22.95
C ILE A 145 4.66 8.11 -23.36
N ILE A 146 5.44 7.04 -23.22
CA ILE A 146 4.97 5.67 -23.50
C ILE A 146 3.73 5.33 -22.68
N ASN A 147 3.70 5.67 -21.40
CA ASN A 147 2.56 5.45 -20.52
C ASN A 147 1.33 6.28 -20.93
N LEU A 148 1.52 7.49 -21.42
CA LEU A 148 0.44 8.32 -21.96
C LEU A 148 -0.20 7.67 -23.18
N TYR A 149 0.60 7.26 -24.16
CA TYR A 149 0.14 6.58 -25.38
C TYR A 149 -0.52 5.22 -25.08
N SER A 150 0.10 4.42 -24.20
CA SER A 150 -0.45 3.13 -23.78
C SER A 150 -1.78 3.28 -23.05
N GLY A 151 -1.98 4.40 -22.33
CA GLY A 151 -3.27 4.75 -21.71
C GLY A 151 -4.32 5.24 -22.68
N GLN A 152 -4.01 5.38 -23.97
CA GLN A 152 -4.89 5.90 -25.01
C GLN A 152 -5.01 4.99 -26.23
N GLY A 153 -4.71 3.71 -26.06
CA GLY A 153 -4.90 2.70 -27.09
C GLY A 153 -3.66 2.34 -27.91
N HIS A 154 -2.50 2.88 -27.60
CA HIS A 154 -1.26 2.64 -28.34
C HIS A 154 -0.20 1.91 -27.48
N PRO A 155 -0.42 0.65 -27.07
CA PRO A 155 0.55 -0.08 -26.23
C PRO A 155 1.85 -0.43 -26.96
N MET A 156 1.84 -0.38 -28.29
CA MET A 156 2.99 -0.72 -29.15
C MET A 156 3.73 0.53 -29.63
N VAL A 157 3.45 1.70 -29.05
CA VAL A 157 4.16 2.94 -29.40
C VAL A 157 5.66 2.76 -29.21
N GLU A 158 6.42 3.19 -30.19
CA GLU A 158 7.87 3.27 -30.14
C GLU A 158 8.30 4.74 -30.01
N VAL A 159 9.06 5.03 -28.98
CA VAL A 159 9.66 6.35 -28.76
C VAL A 159 11.16 6.20 -28.84
N ARG A 160 11.77 6.75 -29.85
CA ARG A 160 13.18 6.61 -30.16
C ARG A 160 13.90 7.96 -30.03
N LEU A 161 15.01 7.99 -29.33
CA LEU A 161 15.94 9.08 -29.38
C LEU A 161 16.84 8.85 -30.62
N VAL A 162 16.62 9.64 -31.66
CA VAL A 162 17.30 9.47 -32.96
C VAL A 162 18.65 10.15 -32.93
N ASP A 163 18.69 11.39 -32.43
CA ASP A 163 19.90 12.20 -32.42
C ASP A 163 20.09 12.90 -31.06
N MET A 164 21.35 13.00 -30.69
CA MET A 164 21.85 13.82 -29.60
C MET A 164 23.00 14.68 -30.17
N ILE A 165 22.72 15.93 -30.48
CA ILE A 165 23.66 16.82 -31.17
C ILE A 165 24.15 17.85 -30.16
N ALA A 166 25.47 17.79 -29.85
CA ALA A 166 26.10 18.86 -29.10
C ALA A 166 26.35 20.04 -30.04
N ASN A 167 25.74 21.16 -29.73
CA ASN A 167 25.93 22.39 -30.49
C ASN A 167 27.22 23.08 -29.99
N PRO A 168 28.27 23.16 -30.83
CA PRO A 168 29.57 23.72 -30.43
C PRO A 168 29.49 25.21 -30.15
N ASP A 169 28.50 25.92 -30.71
CA ASP A 169 28.42 27.38 -30.59
C ASP A 169 27.85 27.85 -29.25
N ASN A 170 27.02 27.00 -28.61
CA ASN A 170 26.35 27.36 -27.37
C ASN A 170 26.52 26.35 -26.22
N GLY A 171 27.29 25.26 -26.42
CA GLY A 171 27.54 24.24 -25.41
C GLY A 171 26.30 23.44 -24.96
N LYS A 172 25.21 23.45 -25.76
CA LYS A 172 23.96 22.78 -25.44
C LYS A 172 23.76 21.49 -26.23
N LEU A 173 23.01 20.57 -25.67
CA LEU A 173 22.66 19.30 -26.28
C LEU A 173 21.25 19.34 -26.82
N ASP A 174 21.13 19.37 -28.14
CA ASP A 174 19.84 19.28 -28.83
C ASP A 174 19.47 17.81 -29.03
N LEU A 175 18.18 17.50 -28.80
CA LEU A 175 17.65 16.13 -28.91
C LEU A 175 16.62 16.04 -30.00
N ARG A 176 16.63 14.93 -30.75
CA ARG A 176 15.57 14.60 -31.70
C ARG A 176 14.92 13.28 -31.28
N VAL A 177 13.62 13.35 -30.97
CA VAL A 177 12.80 12.22 -30.54
C VAL A 177 11.80 11.88 -31.64
N GLU A 178 11.83 10.65 -32.12
CA GLU A 178 10.87 10.15 -33.10
C GLU A 178 9.85 9.26 -32.40
N ILE A 179 8.58 9.46 -32.70
CA ILE A 179 7.46 8.69 -32.16
C ILE A 179 6.76 7.96 -33.31
N ASP A 180 6.73 6.63 -33.23
CA ASP A 180 5.89 5.81 -34.08
C ASP A 180 4.70 5.32 -33.24
N GLU A 181 3.55 5.97 -33.42
CA GLU A 181 2.36 5.73 -32.61
C GLU A 181 1.78 4.34 -32.79
N LYS A 182 2.08 3.65 -33.90
CA LYS A 182 1.47 2.38 -34.29
C LYS A 182 -0.06 2.44 -34.30
N ASN A 183 -0.71 1.31 -34.52
CA ASN A 183 -2.17 1.24 -34.58
C ASN A 183 -2.81 1.23 -33.18
N ILE A 184 -4.07 1.70 -33.13
CA ILE A 184 -4.90 1.55 -31.93
C ILE A 184 -5.20 0.06 -31.74
N ILE A 185 -4.94 -0.43 -30.53
CA ILE A 185 -5.15 -1.83 -30.13
C ILE A 185 -6.44 -1.95 -29.33
N LYS A 186 -7.23 -2.98 -29.62
CA LYS A 186 -8.43 -3.36 -28.84
C LYS A 186 -8.17 -4.65 -28.06
N ILE A 187 -8.92 -4.84 -26.99
CA ILE A 187 -8.89 -6.06 -26.18
C ILE A 187 -9.77 -7.12 -26.89
N ALA A 188 -9.19 -8.22 -27.33
CA ALA A 188 -9.92 -9.36 -27.92
C ALA A 188 -10.62 -10.19 -26.84
N SER A 189 -9.88 -10.53 -25.78
CA SER A 189 -10.41 -11.32 -24.66
C SER A 189 -9.62 -11.04 -23.39
N VAL A 190 -10.27 -11.29 -22.25
CA VAL A 190 -9.62 -11.30 -20.93
C VAL A 190 -9.82 -12.69 -20.35
N ASN A 191 -8.74 -13.43 -20.12
CA ASN A 191 -8.74 -14.79 -19.61
C ASN A 191 -8.04 -14.83 -18.26
N VAL A 192 -8.64 -15.52 -17.30
CA VAL A 192 -8.08 -15.71 -15.96
C VAL A 192 -7.82 -17.20 -15.74
N SER A 193 -6.61 -17.55 -15.33
CA SER A 193 -6.23 -18.93 -15.07
C SER A 193 -5.53 -19.08 -13.72
N GLY A 194 -5.51 -20.32 -13.20
CA GLY A 194 -4.78 -20.65 -11.96
C GLY A 194 -5.63 -20.61 -10.68
N SER A 195 -6.83 -20.04 -10.70
CA SER A 195 -7.77 -20.17 -9.59
C SER A 195 -8.42 -21.56 -9.57
N ARG A 196 -8.50 -22.15 -8.37
CA ARG A 196 -9.23 -23.39 -8.11
C ARG A 196 -10.45 -23.15 -7.22
N LYS A 197 -10.41 -22.08 -6.41
CA LYS A 197 -11.44 -21.74 -5.45
C LYS A 197 -12.42 -20.70 -6.01
N THR A 198 -11.92 -19.63 -6.59
CA THR A 198 -12.74 -18.51 -7.09
C THR A 198 -13.21 -18.80 -8.52
N ARG A 199 -14.50 -18.69 -8.75
CA ARG A 199 -15.08 -18.88 -10.09
C ARG A 199 -14.60 -17.77 -11.04
N GLU A 200 -14.30 -18.11 -12.28
CA GLU A 200 -13.80 -17.16 -13.28
C GLU A 200 -14.73 -15.96 -13.48
N GLU A 201 -16.04 -16.20 -13.56
CA GLU A 201 -17.07 -15.16 -13.68
C GLU A 201 -16.99 -14.10 -12.55
N ILE A 202 -16.59 -14.53 -11.34
CA ILE A 202 -16.43 -13.67 -10.18
C ILE A 202 -15.21 -12.75 -10.36
N VAL A 203 -14.16 -13.25 -10.99
CA VAL A 203 -12.98 -12.44 -11.29
C VAL A 203 -13.26 -11.46 -12.40
N LEU A 204 -13.85 -11.94 -13.50
CA LEU A 204 -14.13 -11.12 -14.69
C LEU A 204 -15.10 -9.96 -14.40
N ARG A 205 -16.12 -10.18 -13.56
CA ARG A 205 -17.06 -9.12 -13.19
C ARG A 205 -16.43 -7.96 -12.42
N GLU A 206 -15.33 -8.21 -11.73
CA GLU A 206 -14.60 -7.20 -10.95
C GLU A 206 -13.63 -6.36 -11.80
N LEU A 207 -13.37 -6.78 -13.04
CA LEU A 207 -12.47 -6.08 -13.94
C LEU A 207 -13.21 -4.95 -14.67
N PRO A 208 -12.67 -3.71 -14.69
CA PRO A 208 -13.22 -2.60 -15.45
C PRO A 208 -12.86 -2.65 -16.95
N ILE A 209 -12.35 -3.78 -17.45
CA ILE A 209 -11.95 -4.03 -18.84
C ILE A 209 -12.73 -5.20 -19.42
N ARG A 210 -13.13 -5.08 -20.68
CA ARG A 210 -13.94 -6.09 -21.40
C ARG A 210 -13.43 -6.28 -22.82
N ALA A 211 -13.78 -7.41 -23.43
CA ALA A 211 -13.58 -7.63 -24.86
C ALA A 211 -14.27 -6.51 -25.67
N GLY A 212 -13.58 -5.99 -26.66
CA GLY A 212 -14.00 -4.86 -27.50
C GLY A 212 -13.55 -3.48 -27.01
N ASP A 213 -13.11 -3.33 -25.75
CA ASP A 213 -12.61 -2.07 -25.24
C ASP A 213 -11.28 -1.69 -25.92
N ILE A 214 -11.05 -0.38 -26.06
CA ILE A 214 -9.74 0.14 -26.44
C ILE A 214 -8.76 -0.16 -25.31
N PHE A 215 -7.55 -0.62 -25.67
CA PHE A 215 -6.49 -0.89 -24.72
C PHE A 215 -6.17 0.36 -23.86
N ASP A 216 -6.12 0.20 -22.56
CA ASP A 216 -5.68 1.24 -21.62
C ASP A 216 -4.86 0.57 -20.50
N GLN A 217 -3.54 0.76 -20.53
CA GLN A 217 -2.63 0.17 -19.55
C GLN A 217 -2.99 0.57 -18.12
N ARG A 218 -3.46 1.81 -17.90
CA ARG A 218 -3.87 2.29 -16.57
C ARG A 218 -5.07 1.53 -16.02
N LYS A 219 -6.06 1.23 -16.88
CA LYS A 219 -7.23 0.41 -16.50
C LYS A 219 -6.83 -1.03 -16.20
N ILE A 220 -5.88 -1.57 -16.96
CA ILE A 220 -5.35 -2.91 -16.74
C ILE A 220 -4.64 -2.98 -15.39
N ASP A 221 -3.71 -2.05 -15.11
CA ASP A 221 -3.00 -1.99 -13.84
C ASP A 221 -3.95 -1.77 -12.65
N GLN A 222 -4.97 -0.94 -12.85
CA GLN A 222 -6.03 -0.72 -11.86
C GLN A 222 -6.82 -2.01 -11.59
N SER A 223 -7.13 -2.78 -12.63
CA SER A 223 -7.81 -4.07 -12.55
C SER A 223 -7.05 -5.04 -11.64
N PHE A 224 -5.74 -5.15 -11.82
CA PHE A 224 -4.93 -6.05 -11.01
C PHE A 224 -4.82 -5.60 -9.55
N ARG A 225 -4.65 -4.31 -9.31
CA ARG A 225 -4.71 -3.77 -7.93
C ARG A 225 -6.06 -4.06 -7.28
N GLN A 226 -7.15 -3.92 -8.02
CA GLN A 226 -8.48 -4.23 -7.52
C GLN A 226 -8.63 -5.70 -7.15
N LEU A 227 -8.17 -6.62 -8.00
CA LEU A 227 -8.21 -8.07 -7.71
C LEU A 227 -7.39 -8.44 -6.47
N ILE A 228 -6.21 -7.84 -6.28
CA ILE A 228 -5.40 -8.02 -5.07
C ILE A 228 -6.16 -7.53 -3.84
N ASN A 229 -6.79 -6.36 -3.93
CA ASN A 229 -7.53 -5.75 -2.81
C ASN A 229 -8.82 -6.49 -2.44
N LEU A 230 -9.37 -7.33 -3.32
CA LEU A 230 -10.47 -8.24 -2.97
C LEU A 230 -10.03 -9.29 -1.93
N GLY A 231 -8.72 -9.58 -1.83
CA GLY A 231 -8.19 -10.57 -0.90
C GLY A 231 -8.45 -12.02 -1.31
N TYR A 232 -8.91 -12.28 -2.54
CA TYR A 232 -9.13 -13.63 -3.05
C TYR A 232 -7.86 -14.28 -3.59
N PHE A 233 -6.86 -13.45 -3.91
CA PHE A 233 -5.61 -13.90 -4.54
C PHE A 233 -4.40 -13.42 -3.74
N TYR A 234 -3.47 -14.34 -3.54
CA TYR A 234 -2.18 -14.07 -2.91
C TYR A 234 -1.19 -13.42 -3.89
N LYS A 235 -1.24 -13.86 -5.16
CA LYS A 235 -0.35 -13.39 -6.21
C LYS A 235 -1.12 -13.33 -7.53
N ILE A 236 -0.88 -12.26 -8.25
CA ILE A 236 -1.31 -12.12 -9.64
C ILE A 236 -0.03 -11.89 -10.44
N ASN A 237 0.28 -12.82 -11.34
CA ASN A 237 1.40 -12.64 -12.25
C ASN A 237 0.99 -11.62 -13.31
N PRO A 238 1.89 -10.68 -13.64
CA PRO A 238 1.61 -9.69 -14.65
C PRO A 238 1.29 -10.35 -15.99
N ASN A 239 0.49 -9.68 -16.74
CA ASN A 239 -0.10 -10.00 -18.02
C ASN A 239 0.89 -10.56 -19.02
N LEU A 240 0.58 -11.68 -19.56
CA LEU A 240 1.01 -12.00 -20.91
C LEU A 240 0.02 -11.31 -21.86
N LEU A 241 0.45 -10.23 -22.51
CA LEU A 241 -0.23 -9.68 -23.68
C LEU A 241 0.13 -10.56 -24.87
N GLU A 242 -0.83 -11.26 -25.40
CA GLU A 242 -0.66 -12.06 -26.60
C GLU A 242 -1.42 -11.38 -27.75
N MET A 243 -0.75 -11.20 -28.88
CA MET A 243 -1.44 -10.70 -30.07
C MET A 243 -2.53 -11.69 -30.49
N ALA A 244 -3.71 -11.19 -30.74
CA ALA A 244 -4.80 -12.01 -31.25
C ALA A 244 -4.57 -12.34 -32.74
N ASP A 245 -5.25 -13.37 -33.23
CA ASP A 245 -5.23 -13.73 -34.65
C ASP A 245 -5.81 -12.61 -35.53
N THR A 246 -6.64 -11.77 -34.95
CA THR A 246 -7.19 -10.57 -35.62
C THR A 246 -6.22 -9.40 -35.47
N PRO A 247 -5.90 -8.67 -36.56
CA PRO A 247 -5.01 -7.51 -36.51
C PRO A 247 -5.49 -6.46 -35.50
N ASN A 248 -4.54 -5.79 -34.85
CA ASN A 248 -4.78 -4.72 -33.89
C ASN A 248 -5.61 -5.13 -32.66
N GLN A 249 -5.52 -6.40 -32.27
CA GLN A 249 -6.16 -6.91 -31.07
C GLN A 249 -5.18 -7.67 -30.19
N VAL A 250 -5.38 -7.62 -28.86
CA VAL A 250 -4.59 -8.36 -27.87
C VAL A 250 -5.49 -9.18 -26.96
N LYS A 251 -5.01 -10.37 -26.57
CA LYS A 251 -5.58 -11.20 -25.51
C LYS A 251 -4.85 -10.87 -24.22
N ILE A 252 -5.59 -10.65 -23.13
CA ILE A 252 -5.02 -10.41 -21.81
C ILE A 252 -5.15 -11.69 -20.99
N HIS A 253 -4.03 -12.24 -20.56
CA HIS A 253 -4.00 -13.42 -19.70
C HIS A 253 -3.53 -13.03 -18.30
N ALA A 254 -4.37 -13.27 -17.29
CA ALA A 254 -4.04 -13.10 -15.88
C ALA A 254 -3.88 -14.48 -15.23
N ARG A 255 -2.68 -14.79 -14.74
CA ARG A 255 -2.47 -15.98 -13.91
C ARG A 255 -2.54 -15.59 -12.44
N VAL A 256 -3.55 -16.12 -11.74
CA VAL A 256 -3.80 -15.86 -10.33
C VAL A 256 -3.44 -17.07 -9.47
N THR A 257 -3.12 -16.82 -8.20
CA THR A 257 -2.93 -17.85 -7.18
C THR A 257 -3.89 -17.55 -6.05
N ASP A 258 -4.76 -18.51 -5.71
CA ASP A 258 -5.77 -18.33 -4.66
C ASP A 258 -5.12 -18.02 -3.31
N ALA A 259 -5.69 -17.04 -2.61
CA ALA A 259 -5.37 -16.75 -1.23
C ALA A 259 -6.24 -17.61 -0.28
N ARG A 260 -5.80 -17.69 0.95
CA ARG A 260 -6.62 -18.22 2.04
C ARG A 260 -7.66 -17.17 2.43
N THR A 261 -8.92 -17.40 2.12
CA THR A 261 -10.03 -16.46 2.33
C THR A 261 -10.80 -16.74 3.63
N GLY A 262 -10.66 -17.95 4.16
CA GLY A 262 -11.15 -18.31 5.47
C GLY A 262 -10.18 -17.90 6.58
N ARG A 263 -10.72 -17.45 7.71
CA ARG A 263 -9.96 -17.09 8.90
C ARG A 263 -10.68 -17.62 10.13
N ILE A 264 -9.93 -18.23 11.03
CA ILE A 264 -10.41 -18.56 12.38
C ILE A 264 -9.40 -17.96 13.36
N ASN A 265 -9.91 -17.14 14.27
CA ASN A 265 -9.18 -16.61 15.41
C ASN A 265 -9.82 -17.19 16.67
N GLY A 266 -9.02 -17.67 17.60
CA GLY A 266 -9.49 -18.21 18.86
C GLY A 266 -8.58 -17.84 20.01
N ILE A 267 -9.18 -17.43 21.11
CA ILE A 267 -8.50 -17.22 22.39
C ILE A 267 -9.39 -17.89 23.44
N ILE A 268 -8.82 -18.74 24.28
CA ILE A 268 -9.51 -19.34 25.41
C ILE A 268 -8.76 -18.92 26.65
N GLY A 269 -9.46 -18.33 27.59
CA GLY A 269 -8.95 -17.90 28.87
C GLY A 269 -9.78 -18.50 30.00
N TYR A 270 -9.19 -18.60 31.17
CA TYR A 270 -9.85 -19.01 32.40
C TYR A 270 -9.75 -17.86 33.41
N ALA A 271 -10.89 -17.39 33.88
CA ALA A 271 -10.97 -16.43 34.99
C ALA A 271 -11.33 -17.18 36.27
N PRO A 272 -10.43 -17.28 37.24
CA PRO A 272 -10.74 -17.90 38.53
C PRO A 272 -11.82 -17.09 39.26
N ALA A 273 -12.60 -17.76 40.12
CA ALA A 273 -13.51 -17.09 41.02
C ALA A 273 -12.71 -16.16 41.97
N THR A 274 -13.16 -14.92 42.07
CA THR A 274 -12.58 -13.97 43.05
C THR A 274 -13.48 -13.98 44.30
N SER A 275 -12.86 -13.92 45.48
CA SER A 275 -13.55 -13.99 46.79
C SER A 275 -14.55 -12.82 47.07
N GLN A 276 -14.70 -11.88 46.13
CA GLN A 276 -15.64 -10.75 46.23
C GLN A 276 -16.89 -10.88 45.35
N SER A 277 -17.00 -11.91 44.55
CA SER A 277 -18.21 -12.17 43.78
C SER A 277 -18.57 -13.66 43.88
N ASP A 278 -19.84 -13.98 44.13
CA ASP A 278 -20.43 -15.34 44.08
C ASP A 278 -20.32 -15.98 42.68
N ASP A 279 -19.40 -15.55 41.87
CA ASP A 279 -19.25 -15.96 40.50
C ASP A 279 -18.39 -17.24 40.40
N MET A 280 -18.97 -18.30 39.91
CA MET A 280 -18.27 -19.52 39.51
C MET A 280 -17.12 -19.23 38.55
N PRO A 281 -16.04 -20.04 38.59
CA PRO A 281 -14.95 -19.91 37.62
C PRO A 281 -15.51 -19.88 36.19
N ARG A 282 -15.09 -18.88 35.41
CA ARG A 282 -15.67 -18.64 34.08
C ARG A 282 -14.67 -18.93 32.97
N LEU A 283 -15.12 -19.67 31.99
CA LEU A 283 -14.43 -19.77 30.73
C LEU A 283 -14.61 -18.45 29.97
N THR A 284 -13.53 -17.77 29.69
CA THR A 284 -13.50 -16.57 28.84
C THR A 284 -12.91 -16.94 27.49
N GLY A 285 -13.28 -16.22 26.44
CA GLY A 285 -12.70 -16.51 25.13
C GLY A 285 -13.27 -15.67 24.02
N LEU A 286 -12.61 -15.79 22.88
CA LEU A 286 -13.00 -15.24 21.61
C LEU A 286 -12.92 -16.34 20.56
N ILE A 287 -13.98 -16.52 19.80
CA ILE A 287 -13.97 -17.31 18.56
C ILE A 287 -14.47 -16.38 17.45
N GLU A 288 -13.65 -16.18 16.45
CA GLU A 288 -13.99 -15.44 15.25
C GLU A 288 -13.76 -16.33 14.04
N ALA A 289 -14.80 -16.57 13.26
CA ALA A 289 -14.71 -17.31 12.01
C ALA A 289 -15.25 -16.43 10.88
N SER A 290 -14.46 -16.22 9.84
CA SER A 290 -14.85 -15.44 8.68
C SER A 290 -14.44 -16.12 7.40
N GLU A 291 -15.29 -16.09 6.39
CA GLU A 291 -15.00 -16.49 5.03
C GLU A 291 -15.38 -15.34 4.10
N THR A 292 -14.41 -14.83 3.34
CA THR A 292 -14.62 -13.69 2.44
C THR A 292 -14.88 -14.09 0.99
N ASN A 293 -14.82 -15.38 0.68
CA ASN A 293 -15.07 -15.92 -0.64
C ASN A 293 -15.80 -17.29 -0.56
N LEU A 294 -16.94 -17.29 0.14
CA LEU A 294 -17.72 -18.50 0.40
C LEU A 294 -18.10 -19.19 -0.92
N PHE A 295 -17.69 -20.46 -1.08
CA PHE A 295 -17.89 -21.27 -2.28
C PHE A 295 -17.32 -20.66 -3.58
N GLY A 296 -16.31 -19.77 -3.46
CA GLY A 296 -15.70 -19.09 -4.60
C GLY A 296 -16.58 -18.05 -5.29
N THR A 297 -17.65 -17.58 -4.62
CA THR A 297 -18.65 -16.66 -5.18
C THR A 297 -18.45 -15.21 -4.75
N GLY A 298 -17.43 -14.94 -3.91
CA GLY A 298 -17.19 -13.62 -3.33
C GLY A 298 -18.15 -13.26 -2.20
N ARG A 299 -18.98 -14.18 -1.74
CA ARG A 299 -19.89 -14.00 -0.59
C ARG A 299 -19.11 -13.97 0.70
N HIS A 300 -19.52 -13.09 1.61
CA HIS A 300 -18.87 -12.94 2.91
C HIS A 300 -19.77 -13.47 4.01
N LEU A 301 -19.20 -14.35 4.85
CA LEU A 301 -19.83 -14.83 6.08
C LEU A 301 -18.88 -14.53 7.23
N ASN A 302 -19.41 -13.95 8.31
CA ASN A 302 -18.65 -13.69 9.52
C ASN A 302 -19.44 -14.10 10.73
N PHE A 303 -18.79 -14.81 11.65
CA PHE A 303 -19.29 -15.21 12.95
C PHE A 303 -18.29 -14.80 14.02
N ARG A 304 -18.76 -14.17 15.09
CA ARG A 304 -17.95 -13.83 16.28
C ARG A 304 -18.71 -14.24 17.53
N TRP A 305 -18.02 -14.97 18.37
CA TRP A 305 -18.44 -15.25 19.73
C TRP A 305 -17.36 -14.77 20.69
N LYS A 306 -17.73 -13.94 21.67
CA LYS A 306 -16.84 -13.45 22.72
C LYS A 306 -17.50 -13.69 24.05
N SER A 307 -16.76 -14.20 25.02
CA SER A 307 -17.16 -14.39 26.42
C SER A 307 -16.12 -13.76 27.34
N GLY A 308 -16.61 -13.02 28.34
CA GLY A 308 -15.79 -12.25 29.29
C GLY A 308 -16.62 -11.12 29.91
N LEU A 309 -15.99 -10.00 30.23
CA LEU A 309 -16.66 -8.79 30.72
C LEU A 309 -17.67 -8.26 29.69
N ILE A 310 -17.31 -8.33 28.43
CA ILE A 310 -18.22 -8.06 27.31
C ILE A 310 -18.46 -9.37 26.59
N LYS A 311 -19.74 -9.82 26.58
CA LYS A 311 -20.16 -11.01 25.86
C LYS A 311 -20.78 -10.58 24.54
N THR A 312 -20.30 -11.12 23.43
CA THR A 312 -20.79 -10.77 22.10
C THR A 312 -21.10 -12.04 21.30
N VAL A 313 -22.23 -12.03 20.60
CA VAL A 313 -22.52 -12.97 19.51
C VAL A 313 -22.86 -12.14 18.30
N LEU A 314 -22.16 -12.34 17.20
CA LEU A 314 -22.38 -11.65 15.94
C LEU A 314 -22.39 -12.66 14.79
N ILE A 315 -23.36 -12.52 13.92
CA ILE A 315 -23.40 -13.20 12.63
C ILE A 315 -23.70 -12.16 11.54
N SER A 316 -22.96 -12.19 10.45
CA SER A 316 -23.22 -11.34 9.30
C SER A 316 -22.98 -12.06 7.99
N TYR A 317 -23.81 -11.76 7.00
CA TYR A 317 -23.71 -12.27 5.65
C TYR A 317 -23.80 -11.12 4.66
N THR A 318 -22.99 -11.17 3.58
CA THR A 318 -23.04 -10.17 2.52
C THR A 318 -22.98 -10.86 1.15
N GLU A 319 -23.96 -10.56 0.31
CA GLU A 319 -23.98 -10.85 -1.13
C GLU A 319 -23.36 -9.66 -1.86
N PRO A 320 -22.18 -9.80 -2.51
CA PRO A 320 -21.42 -8.65 -3.01
C PRO A 320 -21.94 -8.07 -4.33
N TRP A 321 -22.72 -8.87 -5.09
CA TRP A 321 -23.24 -8.48 -6.41
C TRP A 321 -24.70 -8.85 -6.54
N MET A 322 -25.55 -7.85 -6.67
CA MET A 322 -26.98 -7.99 -6.88
C MET A 322 -27.32 -7.64 -8.32
N LEU A 323 -28.10 -8.49 -8.99
CA LEU A 323 -28.61 -8.24 -10.35
C LEU A 323 -27.51 -7.91 -11.39
N GLY A 324 -26.32 -8.51 -11.25
CA GLY A 324 -25.19 -8.28 -12.14
C GLY A 324 -24.54 -6.90 -12.01
N LYS A 325 -24.85 -6.16 -10.94
CA LYS A 325 -24.26 -4.83 -10.65
C LYS A 325 -23.42 -4.88 -9.38
N PRO A 326 -22.43 -3.99 -9.21
CA PRO A 326 -21.58 -3.91 -8.02
C PRO A 326 -22.34 -3.29 -6.83
N ILE A 327 -23.53 -3.81 -6.58
CA ILE A 327 -24.40 -3.46 -5.45
C ILE A 327 -24.41 -4.66 -4.52
N SER A 328 -24.02 -4.48 -3.27
CA SER A 328 -24.05 -5.54 -2.26
C SER A 328 -25.24 -5.40 -1.31
N LEU A 329 -25.79 -6.54 -0.89
CA LEU A 329 -26.80 -6.64 0.14
C LEU A 329 -26.22 -7.40 1.33
N GLY A 330 -26.32 -6.85 2.53
CA GLY A 330 -25.81 -7.46 3.75
C GLY A 330 -26.85 -7.50 4.86
N GLY A 331 -26.83 -8.58 5.65
CA GLY A 331 -27.58 -8.71 6.89
C GLY A 331 -26.61 -8.93 8.05
N LYS A 332 -26.85 -8.28 9.19
CA LYS A 332 -26.08 -8.50 10.43
C LYS A 332 -27.05 -8.63 11.60
N TYR A 333 -26.80 -9.61 12.44
CA TYR A 333 -27.39 -9.73 13.77
C TYR A 333 -26.27 -9.70 14.82
N GLU A 334 -26.46 -8.90 15.87
CA GLU A 334 -25.48 -8.78 16.94
C GLU A 334 -26.19 -8.71 18.30
N GLN A 335 -25.69 -9.49 19.25
CA GLN A 335 -26.08 -9.41 20.65
C GLN A 335 -24.86 -9.11 21.50
N ILE A 336 -24.94 -8.05 22.32
CA ILE A 336 -23.87 -7.63 23.23
C ILE A 336 -24.46 -7.58 24.65
N LYS A 337 -23.69 -8.13 25.61
CA LYS A 337 -23.92 -7.90 27.04
C LYS A 337 -22.72 -7.23 27.60
N ARG A 338 -22.89 -6.08 28.25
CA ARG A 338 -21.80 -5.28 28.84
C ARG A 338 -22.08 -5.04 30.31
N GLN A 339 -21.02 -5.01 31.09
CA GLN A 339 -21.02 -4.49 32.44
C GLN A 339 -20.16 -3.23 32.45
N ASN A 340 -20.69 -2.13 32.97
CA ASN A 340 -19.94 -0.90 33.10
C ASN A 340 -18.90 -1.08 34.22
N GLN A 341 -17.63 -0.78 33.98
CA GLN A 341 -16.54 -0.95 34.95
C GLN A 341 -16.57 0.08 36.10
N THR A 342 -17.18 1.24 35.85
CA THR A 342 -17.25 2.36 36.81
C THR A 342 -18.58 2.44 37.55
N SER A 343 -19.62 1.84 37.01
CA SER A 343 -20.92 1.66 37.65
C SER A 343 -21.34 0.22 37.45
N VAL A 344 -21.96 -0.39 38.43
CA VAL A 344 -22.41 -1.81 38.37
C VAL A 344 -23.58 -2.01 37.38
N ASN A 345 -23.80 -1.05 36.50
CA ASN A 345 -24.85 -1.08 35.49
C ASN A 345 -24.55 -2.13 34.40
N MET A 346 -25.55 -2.93 34.08
CA MET A 346 -25.46 -3.91 32.99
C MET A 346 -26.31 -3.47 31.80
N SER A 347 -25.88 -3.82 30.61
CA SER A 347 -26.70 -3.68 29.40
C SER A 347 -26.73 -4.99 28.61
N LYS A 348 -27.87 -5.23 28.00
CA LYS A 348 -28.04 -6.28 26.98
C LYS A 348 -28.63 -5.64 25.74
N GLU A 349 -27.88 -5.67 24.69
CA GLU A 349 -28.19 -5.02 23.41
C GLU A 349 -28.38 -6.10 22.34
N LYS A 350 -29.47 -6.01 21.57
CA LYS A 350 -29.70 -6.84 20.39
C LYS A 350 -29.91 -5.93 19.20
N SER A 351 -29.20 -6.13 18.13
CA SER A 351 -29.37 -5.36 16.89
C SER A 351 -29.51 -6.25 15.67
N ALA A 352 -30.33 -5.79 14.73
CA ALA A 352 -30.46 -6.34 13.41
C ALA A 352 -30.26 -5.21 12.38
N ASP A 353 -29.32 -5.38 11.46
CA ASP A 353 -28.99 -4.39 10.45
C ASP A 353 -29.19 -4.99 9.05
N LEU A 354 -29.80 -4.22 8.15
CA LEU A 354 -29.88 -4.48 6.73
C LEU A 354 -29.08 -3.41 5.99
N THR A 355 -28.14 -3.82 5.16
CA THR A 355 -27.18 -2.92 4.52
C THR A 355 -27.22 -3.08 3.01
N ILE A 356 -27.34 -1.97 2.29
CA ILE A 356 -27.17 -1.90 0.84
C ILE A 356 -25.96 -1.04 0.57
N SER A 357 -24.99 -1.55 -0.22
CA SER A 357 -23.82 -0.77 -0.61
C SER A 357 -23.67 -0.78 -2.12
N ALA A 358 -23.25 0.37 -2.68
CA ALA A 358 -22.93 0.51 -4.08
C ALA A 358 -21.47 0.96 -4.24
N ARG A 359 -20.75 0.34 -5.16
CA ARG A 359 -19.41 0.75 -5.54
C ARG A 359 -19.51 1.62 -6.80
N PHE A 360 -19.23 2.90 -6.66
CA PHE A 360 -19.29 3.88 -7.77
C PHE A 360 -18.05 3.80 -8.66
N ASN A 361 -16.91 3.54 -8.04
CA ASN A 361 -15.64 3.25 -8.71
C ASN A 361 -14.77 2.40 -7.76
N PRO A 362 -13.60 1.90 -8.19
CA PRO A 362 -12.74 1.05 -7.34
C PRO A 362 -12.34 1.65 -5.99
N MET A 363 -12.36 2.97 -5.88
CA MET A 363 -11.94 3.69 -4.67
C MET A 363 -13.12 4.22 -3.84
N LEU A 364 -14.35 4.28 -4.39
CA LEU A 364 -15.47 4.95 -3.75
C LEU A 364 -16.65 4.00 -3.57
N LYS A 365 -17.06 3.81 -2.32
CA LYS A 365 -18.20 2.98 -1.91
C LYS A 365 -19.18 3.80 -1.06
N GLY A 366 -20.44 3.81 -1.42
CA GLY A 366 -21.53 4.32 -0.60
C GLY A 366 -22.30 3.18 0.05
N THR A 367 -22.81 3.40 1.25
CA THR A 367 -23.55 2.39 2.04
C THR A 367 -24.73 3.03 2.73
N LEU A 368 -25.88 2.40 2.62
CA LEU A 368 -27.10 2.71 3.37
C LEU A 368 -27.40 1.54 4.30
N THR A 369 -27.61 1.79 5.58
CA THR A 369 -27.91 0.77 6.59
C THR A 369 -29.20 1.14 7.30
N ALA A 370 -30.15 0.22 7.33
CA ALA A 370 -31.32 0.28 8.21
C ALA A 370 -31.04 -0.60 9.42
N SER A 371 -31.29 -0.10 10.61
CA SER A 371 -31.00 -0.78 11.88
C SER A 371 -32.20 -0.79 12.81
N LEU A 372 -32.41 -1.92 13.50
CA LEU A 372 -33.29 -2.06 14.63
C LEU A 372 -32.48 -2.51 15.83
N LYS A 373 -32.59 -1.81 16.95
CA LYS A 373 -31.81 -2.11 18.16
C LYS A 373 -32.72 -2.05 19.39
N ARG A 374 -32.64 -3.10 20.21
CA ARG A 374 -33.23 -3.18 21.54
C ARG A 374 -32.14 -3.12 22.60
N ILE A 375 -32.31 -2.32 23.61
CA ILE A 375 -31.34 -2.07 24.68
C ILE A 375 -32.07 -2.28 26.01
N ASP A 376 -31.74 -3.37 26.69
CA ASP A 376 -32.21 -3.69 28.03
C ASP A 376 -31.13 -3.15 29.00
N LEU A 377 -31.46 -2.14 29.82
CA LEU A 377 -30.57 -1.51 30.80
C LEU A 377 -31.00 -1.94 32.21
N LEU A 378 -30.04 -2.47 32.95
CA LEU A 378 -30.22 -2.77 34.39
C LEU A 378 -29.35 -1.77 35.17
N GLU A 379 -29.97 -0.81 35.85
CA GLU A 379 -29.29 0.13 36.74
C GLU A 379 -29.40 -0.36 38.19
N ILE A 380 -28.29 -0.32 38.94
CA ILE A 380 -28.28 -0.70 40.34
C ILE A 380 -29.14 0.29 41.15
N GLY A 381 -30.07 -0.25 41.90
CA GLY A 381 -31.05 0.51 42.69
C GLY A 381 -32.33 0.88 41.95
N ALA A 382 -32.44 0.55 40.66
CA ALA A 382 -33.71 0.62 39.96
C ALA A 382 -34.47 -0.69 40.15
N SER A 383 -35.75 -0.58 40.47
CA SER A 383 -36.65 -1.76 40.66
C SER A 383 -37.05 -2.38 39.32
N GLU A 384 -36.78 -1.73 38.18
CA GLU A 384 -37.23 -2.17 36.87
C GLU A 384 -36.11 -2.12 35.83
N GLU A 385 -36.09 -3.14 34.97
CA GLU A 385 -35.26 -3.18 33.76
C GLU A 385 -35.79 -2.16 32.74
N LEU A 386 -34.96 -1.20 32.31
CA LEU A 386 -35.38 -0.20 31.35
C LEU A 386 -35.17 -0.76 29.94
N ASP A 387 -36.26 -1.16 29.28
CA ASP A 387 -36.24 -1.62 27.90
C ASP A 387 -36.41 -0.44 26.93
N ARG A 388 -35.48 -0.29 26.00
CA ARG A 388 -35.49 0.79 25.00
C ARG A 388 -35.32 0.22 23.60
N ILE A 389 -36.14 0.65 22.69
CA ILE A 389 -36.08 0.28 21.28
C ILE A 389 -35.74 1.51 20.46
N LYS A 390 -34.77 1.37 19.55
CA LYS A 390 -34.49 2.35 18.52
C LYS A 390 -34.49 1.71 17.15
N TYR A 391 -34.91 2.48 16.16
CA TYR A 391 -34.73 2.18 14.74
C TYR A 391 -34.01 3.36 14.08
N GLY A 392 -33.11 3.05 13.15
CA GLY A 392 -32.25 4.07 12.56
C GLY A 392 -31.91 3.80 11.11
N VAL A 393 -31.49 4.85 10.45
CA VAL A 393 -30.92 4.79 9.12
C VAL A 393 -29.58 5.50 9.16
N ALA A 394 -28.54 4.83 8.64
CA ALA A 394 -27.22 5.38 8.52
C ALA A 394 -26.81 5.41 7.04
N PHE A 395 -26.19 6.50 6.65
CA PHE A 395 -25.52 6.65 5.35
C PHE A 395 -24.02 6.78 5.59
N SER A 396 -23.21 6.05 4.82
CA SER A 396 -21.76 6.17 4.90
C SER A 396 -21.11 6.16 3.53
N VAL A 397 -19.98 6.84 3.44
CA VAL A 397 -19.12 6.88 2.26
C VAL A 397 -17.72 6.50 2.67
N ILE A 398 -17.13 5.56 1.95
CA ILE A 398 -15.72 5.17 2.09
C ILE A 398 -15.01 5.46 0.78
N ARG A 399 -13.92 6.25 0.89
CA ARG A 399 -12.93 6.41 -0.17
C ARG A 399 -11.65 5.71 0.26
N ASP A 400 -11.18 4.75 -0.53
CA ASP A 400 -9.97 3.97 -0.25
C ASP A 400 -9.06 3.96 -1.48
N SER A 401 -7.96 4.71 -1.41
CA SER A 401 -6.94 4.82 -2.47
C SER A 401 -5.60 4.23 -2.05
N ARG A 402 -5.59 3.40 -1.00
CA ARG A 402 -4.38 2.72 -0.53
C ARG A 402 -3.85 1.77 -1.59
N ASP A 403 -2.53 1.75 -1.73
CA ASP A 403 -1.83 0.84 -2.66
C ASP A 403 -1.98 -0.64 -2.26
N PHE A 404 -1.97 -0.93 -0.96
CA PHE A 404 -2.19 -2.28 -0.43
C PHE A 404 -2.92 -2.23 0.92
N PHE A 405 -4.00 -2.98 1.06
CA PHE A 405 -4.90 -2.86 2.23
C PHE A 405 -4.29 -3.38 3.54
N LEU A 406 -3.41 -4.41 3.49
CA LEU A 406 -2.79 -4.99 4.69
C LEU A 406 -1.62 -4.16 5.21
N SER A 407 -0.80 -3.61 4.34
CA SER A 407 0.38 -2.82 4.70
C SER A 407 0.54 -1.63 3.73
N PRO A 408 -0.32 -0.61 3.87
CA PRO A 408 -0.30 0.54 2.98
C PRO A 408 1.01 1.31 3.07
N THR A 409 1.56 1.69 1.91
CA THR A 409 2.73 2.57 1.82
C THR A 409 2.36 3.96 1.32
N ARG A 410 1.29 4.07 0.54
CA ARG A 410 0.78 5.31 -0.04
C ARG A 410 -0.74 5.30 -0.11
N GLY A 411 -1.31 6.49 -0.27
CA GLY A 411 -2.74 6.66 -0.43
C GLY A 411 -3.43 7.06 0.86
N ARG A 412 -4.74 7.04 0.83
CA ARG A 412 -5.58 7.44 1.97
C ARG A 412 -6.83 6.57 2.06
N ARG A 413 -7.37 6.48 3.27
CA ARG A 413 -8.67 5.90 3.54
C ARG A 413 -9.50 6.90 4.32
N ASP A 414 -10.60 7.34 3.73
CA ASP A 414 -11.56 8.25 4.34
C ASP A 414 -12.87 7.51 4.56
N HIS A 415 -13.44 7.64 5.74
CA HIS A 415 -14.77 7.12 6.07
C HIS A 415 -15.57 8.23 6.74
N ILE A 416 -16.71 8.54 6.18
CA ILE A 416 -17.67 9.49 6.76
C ILE A 416 -19.01 8.75 6.86
N ALA A 417 -19.62 8.78 8.05
CA ALA A 417 -20.91 8.18 8.28
C ALA A 417 -21.81 9.09 9.11
N PHE A 418 -23.08 9.08 8.80
CA PHE A 418 -24.11 9.81 9.52
C PHE A 418 -25.30 8.89 9.78
N GLU A 419 -25.79 8.85 11.03
CA GLU A 419 -26.96 8.07 11.48
C GLU A 419 -28.02 8.99 12.07
N ILE A 420 -29.24 8.71 11.74
CA ILE A 420 -30.42 9.26 12.41
C ILE A 420 -31.22 8.07 12.96
N SER A 421 -31.51 8.12 14.26
CA SER A 421 -32.29 7.09 14.95
C SER A 421 -33.43 7.71 15.72
N ARG A 422 -34.53 6.98 15.80
CA ARG A 422 -35.76 7.30 16.55
C ARG A 422 -36.22 6.07 17.29
N GLY A 423 -37.14 6.26 18.22
CA GLY A 423 -37.74 5.24 19.09
C GLY A 423 -37.96 5.85 20.45
N ASP A 424 -37.61 5.15 21.52
CA ASP A 424 -37.75 5.63 22.89
C ASP A 424 -36.82 6.82 23.21
N PHE A 425 -35.83 7.06 22.33
CA PHE A 425 -35.00 8.26 22.33
C PHE A 425 -34.62 8.68 20.90
N LYS A 426 -34.32 9.96 20.75
CA LYS A 426 -33.86 10.53 19.45
C LYS A 426 -32.36 10.69 19.47
N LEU A 427 -31.68 10.18 18.40
CA LEU A 427 -30.23 10.18 18.32
C LEU A 427 -29.78 10.53 16.91
N ARG A 428 -28.74 11.36 16.81
CA ARG A 428 -27.98 11.62 15.58
C ARG A 428 -26.53 11.33 15.86
N LYS A 429 -25.84 10.63 14.96
CA LYS A 429 -24.42 10.33 15.09
C LYS A 429 -23.68 10.72 13.82
N LEU A 430 -22.47 11.19 13.99
CA LEU A 430 -21.51 11.47 12.91
C LEU A 430 -20.20 10.77 13.22
N TRP A 431 -19.60 10.13 12.22
CA TRP A 431 -18.25 9.59 12.26
C TRP A 431 -17.45 10.15 11.10
N ILE A 432 -16.22 10.52 11.35
CA ILE A 432 -15.23 10.96 10.37
C ILE A 432 -13.92 10.29 10.73
N ASP A 433 -13.45 9.37 9.89
CA ASP A 433 -12.15 8.71 10.01
C ASP A 433 -11.32 9.02 8.77
N LEU A 434 -10.16 9.61 8.95
CA LEU A 434 -9.25 10.03 7.88
C LEU A 434 -7.87 9.47 8.15
N ASP A 435 -7.42 8.53 7.33
CA ASP A 435 -6.08 7.93 7.39
C ASP A 435 -5.27 8.29 6.16
N GLN A 436 -4.11 8.89 6.32
CA GLN A 436 -3.18 9.23 5.26
C GLN A 436 -1.88 8.44 5.41
N TYR A 437 -1.43 7.82 4.32
CA TYR A 437 -0.18 7.06 4.25
C TYR A 437 0.76 7.76 3.28
N ALA A 438 1.97 8.06 3.73
CA ALA A 438 2.99 8.70 2.93
C ALA A 438 4.31 7.95 3.03
N LYS A 439 4.82 7.48 1.88
CA LYS A 439 6.14 6.87 1.78
C LYS A 439 7.19 7.99 1.79
N THR A 440 8.07 8.00 2.78
CA THR A 440 9.12 9.02 2.95
C THR A 440 10.42 8.58 2.31
N TRP A 441 10.84 7.34 2.55
CA TRP A 441 12.03 6.72 1.99
C TRP A 441 11.74 5.32 1.43
N LYS A 442 12.77 4.62 0.95
CA LYS A 442 12.62 3.30 0.30
C LYS A 442 11.77 2.33 1.11
N ASN A 443 11.99 2.26 2.43
CA ASN A 443 11.32 1.32 3.34
C ASN A 443 10.63 2.03 4.52
N GLN A 444 10.33 3.32 4.41
CA GLN A 444 9.77 4.12 5.50
C GLN A 444 8.43 4.71 5.12
N VAL A 445 7.47 4.66 6.03
CA VAL A 445 6.10 5.16 5.82
C VAL A 445 5.65 5.91 7.06
N ILE A 446 5.03 7.07 6.86
CA ILE A 446 4.31 7.78 7.90
C ILE A 446 2.81 7.52 7.70
N LEU A 447 2.13 7.11 8.77
CA LEU A 447 0.68 7.14 8.90
C LEU A 447 0.29 8.32 9.79
N ALA A 448 -0.67 9.11 9.33
CA ALA A 448 -1.38 10.09 10.15
C ALA A 448 -2.89 9.81 10.04
N GLY A 449 -3.53 9.56 11.18
CA GLY A 449 -4.96 9.31 11.31
C GLY A 449 -5.64 10.37 12.17
N VAL A 450 -6.85 10.81 11.77
CA VAL A 450 -7.73 11.69 12.55
C VAL A 450 -9.10 11.06 12.61
N HIS A 451 -9.64 10.91 13.81
CA HIS A 451 -10.89 10.23 14.07
C HIS A 451 -11.81 11.05 14.95
N ILE A 452 -12.96 11.39 14.42
CA ILE A 452 -13.98 12.21 15.09
C ILE A 452 -15.27 11.40 15.16
N ALA A 453 -15.90 11.35 16.31
CA ALA A 453 -17.23 10.81 16.45
C ALA A 453 -18.05 11.71 17.39
N SER A 454 -19.30 11.96 17.01
CA SER A 454 -20.20 12.85 17.74
C SER A 454 -21.61 12.30 17.77
N ALA A 455 -22.26 12.36 18.94
CA ALA A 455 -23.64 11.97 19.17
C ALA A 455 -24.43 13.15 19.74
N TRP A 456 -25.59 13.41 19.16
CA TRP A 456 -26.52 14.44 19.61
C TRP A 456 -27.90 13.84 19.84
N GLY A 457 -28.54 14.18 20.95
CA GLY A 457 -29.85 13.70 21.30
C GLY A 457 -30.22 14.07 22.73
N GLN A 458 -31.40 13.61 23.14
CA GLN A 458 -31.86 13.72 24.53
C GLN A 458 -31.84 12.32 25.13
N ASP A 459 -31.49 12.21 26.41
CA ASP A 459 -31.48 10.96 27.19
C ASP A 459 -30.73 9.81 26.53
N ILE A 460 -29.53 10.15 25.94
CA ILE A 460 -28.70 9.18 25.25
C ILE A 460 -28.17 8.16 26.25
N PRO A 461 -28.50 6.85 26.10
CA PRO A 461 -27.94 5.82 26.95
C PRO A 461 -26.42 5.79 26.85
N TRP A 462 -25.74 5.45 27.94
CA TRP A 462 -24.28 5.32 27.96
C TRP A 462 -23.75 4.31 26.89
N THR A 463 -24.55 3.31 26.55
CA THR A 463 -24.26 2.31 25.51
C THR A 463 -24.19 2.88 24.09
N GLU A 464 -24.76 4.07 23.90
CA GLU A 464 -24.72 4.81 22.63
C GLU A 464 -23.64 5.88 22.56
N MET A 465 -22.90 6.08 23.66
CA MET A 465 -21.73 6.95 23.70
C MET A 465 -20.51 6.30 23.02
N PHE A 466 -19.53 7.11 22.67
CA PHE A 466 -18.29 6.65 22.08
C PHE A 466 -17.25 6.38 23.16
N SER A 467 -16.53 5.30 23.00
CA SER A 467 -15.42 4.93 23.87
C SER A 467 -14.08 5.35 23.28
N LEU A 468 -13.10 5.59 24.13
CA LEU A 468 -11.70 5.89 23.79
C LEU A 468 -10.78 5.16 24.76
N GLY A 469 -9.74 4.54 24.23
CA GLY A 469 -8.77 3.71 24.95
C GLY A 469 -8.58 2.36 24.26
N GLY A 470 -7.43 1.73 24.46
CA GLY A 470 -7.11 0.40 23.97
C GLY A 470 -6.36 0.37 22.63
N ALA A 471 -6.18 -0.84 22.12
CA ALA A 471 -5.29 -1.16 21.01
C ALA A 471 -5.61 -0.46 19.69
N ASN A 472 -6.86 -0.06 19.48
CA ASN A 472 -7.36 0.46 18.21
C ASN A 472 -7.66 1.97 18.21
N SER A 473 -7.47 2.65 19.33
CA SER A 473 -7.74 4.10 19.43
C SER A 473 -6.63 4.84 20.18
N LEU A 474 -6.57 4.75 21.48
CA LEU A 474 -5.60 5.42 22.34
C LEU A 474 -4.81 4.37 23.13
N ARG A 475 -3.70 3.92 22.56
CA ARG A 475 -2.84 2.90 23.17
C ARG A 475 -2.17 3.44 24.44
N GLY A 476 -1.89 2.57 25.42
CA GLY A 476 -1.39 2.96 26.73
C GLY A 476 -2.48 3.12 27.79
N TYR A 477 -3.74 3.13 27.39
CA TYR A 477 -4.91 3.11 28.27
C TYR A 477 -5.67 1.77 28.12
N ASP A 478 -6.55 1.45 29.09
CA ASP A 478 -7.40 0.25 29.02
C ASP A 478 -8.39 0.35 27.87
N GLU A 479 -8.85 -0.82 27.40
CA GLU A 479 -9.86 -0.89 26.35
C GLU A 479 -11.14 -0.21 26.82
N ASP A 480 -11.69 0.70 26.01
CA ASP A 480 -12.94 1.41 26.27
C ASP A 480 -12.95 2.16 27.62
N PHE A 481 -11.82 2.75 28.05
CA PHE A 481 -11.69 3.36 29.38
C PHE A 481 -12.45 4.70 29.50
N PHE A 482 -12.39 5.54 28.47
CA PHE A 482 -13.05 6.84 28.46
C PHE A 482 -14.32 6.76 27.63
N PHE A 483 -15.39 7.41 28.08
CA PHE A 483 -16.68 7.47 27.38
C PHE A 483 -17.16 8.90 27.25
N GLY A 484 -17.74 9.24 26.08
CA GLY A 484 -18.32 10.54 25.84
C GLY A 484 -19.28 10.57 24.65
N GLN A 485 -20.13 11.56 24.60
CA GLN A 485 -20.99 11.82 23.43
C GLN A 485 -20.16 12.31 22.23
N HIS A 486 -19.01 12.94 22.50
CA HIS A 486 -18.06 13.36 21.46
C HIS A 486 -16.70 12.74 21.76
N ARG A 487 -16.03 12.29 20.72
CA ARG A 487 -14.69 11.70 20.75
C ARG A 487 -13.86 12.28 19.63
N LEU A 488 -12.65 12.69 19.96
CA LEU A 488 -11.62 13.09 19.01
C LEU A 488 -10.31 12.38 19.37
N TYR A 489 -9.68 11.72 18.39
CA TYR A 489 -8.33 11.23 18.57
C TYR A 489 -7.54 11.23 17.26
N CYS A 490 -6.21 11.29 17.40
CA CYS A 490 -5.25 11.25 16.30
C CYS A 490 -4.23 10.14 16.56
N ASN A 491 -3.84 9.41 15.51
CA ASN A 491 -2.79 8.42 15.53
C ASN A 491 -1.70 8.82 14.56
N ILE A 492 -0.44 8.84 15.01
CA ILE A 492 0.72 9.07 14.16
C ILE A 492 1.64 7.88 14.33
N GLU A 493 2.01 7.22 13.23
CA GLU A 493 2.95 6.09 13.24
C GLU A 493 4.08 6.32 12.24
N TYR A 494 5.31 6.08 12.68
CA TYR A 494 6.46 5.99 11.80
C TYR A 494 6.86 4.53 11.66
N ARG A 495 6.73 4.00 10.45
CA ARG A 495 6.85 2.59 10.12
C ARG A 495 8.11 2.31 9.31
N LEU A 496 8.85 1.27 9.72
CA LEU A 496 9.96 0.69 8.99
C LEU A 496 9.52 -0.66 8.43
N LEU A 497 9.47 -0.76 7.11
CA LEU A 497 9.07 -1.98 6.42
C LEU A 497 10.24 -2.96 6.37
N VAL A 498 10.03 -4.17 6.88
CA VAL A 498 11.01 -5.26 6.88
C VAL A 498 10.70 -6.28 5.79
N GLY A 499 9.45 -6.31 5.32
CA GLY A 499 8.95 -7.19 4.27
C GLY A 499 7.68 -6.63 3.63
N HIS A 500 6.95 -7.46 2.91
CA HIS A 500 5.69 -7.03 2.28
C HIS A 500 4.61 -6.59 3.28
N ILE A 501 4.51 -7.29 4.41
CA ILE A 501 3.52 -7.05 5.47
C ILE A 501 4.22 -6.77 6.80
N SER A 502 5.42 -7.37 7.01
CA SER A 502 6.19 -7.22 8.24
C SER A 502 6.77 -5.83 8.38
N GLN A 503 6.61 -5.23 9.57
CA GLN A 503 7.06 -3.88 9.87
C GLN A 503 7.29 -3.71 11.38
N VAL A 504 8.17 -2.81 11.74
CA VAL A 504 8.30 -2.25 13.09
C VAL A 504 7.91 -0.77 13.04
N PHE A 505 7.37 -0.24 14.12
CA PHE A 505 6.91 1.14 14.12
C PHE A 505 6.93 1.75 15.51
N SER A 506 7.15 3.05 15.58
CA SER A 506 6.86 3.88 16.72
C SER A 506 5.54 4.62 16.51
N PHE A 507 4.87 4.97 17.59
CA PHE A 507 3.61 5.66 17.51
C PHE A 507 3.38 6.65 18.64
N VAL A 508 2.53 7.63 18.33
CA VAL A 508 1.94 8.58 19.29
C VAL A 508 0.46 8.66 19.00
N ASP A 509 -0.35 8.45 20.02
CA ASP A 509 -1.80 8.59 20.00
C ASP A 509 -2.21 9.72 20.93
N ILE A 510 -3.08 10.61 20.46
CA ILE A 510 -3.56 11.78 21.22
C ILE A 510 -5.07 11.80 21.12
N GLY A 511 -5.77 11.93 22.24
CA GLY A 511 -7.23 11.95 22.19
C GLY A 511 -7.90 12.53 23.42
N SER A 512 -9.19 12.81 23.26
CA SER A 512 -10.07 13.28 24.31
C SER A 512 -11.53 12.97 24.01
N VAL A 513 -12.35 12.98 25.04
CA VAL A 513 -13.80 12.82 24.98
C VAL A 513 -14.51 14.00 25.64
N ALA A 514 -15.74 14.30 25.20
CA ALA A 514 -16.64 15.23 25.89
C ALA A 514 -17.91 14.50 26.28
N LYS A 515 -18.30 14.61 27.55
CA LYS A 515 -19.41 13.81 28.13
C LYS A 515 -20.80 14.27 27.69
N SER A 516 -20.95 15.55 27.38
CA SER A 516 -22.26 16.16 27.10
C SER A 516 -22.22 16.98 25.81
N SER A 517 -23.26 16.83 24.98
CA SER A 517 -23.46 17.67 23.80
C SER A 517 -23.84 19.11 24.11
N LYS A 518 -24.35 19.39 25.30
CA LYS A 518 -24.75 20.77 25.70
C LYS A 518 -23.55 21.66 25.98
N SER A 519 -22.45 21.12 26.49
CA SER A 519 -21.28 21.91 26.88
C SER A 519 -20.11 21.80 25.92
N MET A 520 -20.01 20.73 25.13
CA MET A 520 -18.85 20.38 24.26
C MET A 520 -17.48 20.60 24.92
N ILE A 521 -17.44 20.48 26.26
CA ILE A 521 -16.20 20.64 27.02
C ILE A 521 -15.49 19.29 26.97
N PHE A 522 -14.35 19.26 26.27
CA PHE A 522 -13.49 18.09 26.21
C PHE A 522 -12.73 17.92 27.52
N GLU A 523 -12.62 16.68 27.97
CA GLU A 523 -11.73 16.30 29.07
C GLU A 523 -10.26 16.63 28.72
N PRO A 524 -9.35 16.70 29.71
CA PRO A 524 -7.93 16.91 29.43
C PRO A 524 -7.39 15.91 28.42
N ILE A 525 -6.59 16.41 27.50
CA ILE A 525 -5.98 15.61 26.43
C ILE A 525 -5.18 14.46 27.03
N LYS A 526 -5.44 13.25 26.55
CA LYS A 526 -4.72 12.03 26.88
C LYS A 526 -3.73 11.68 25.77
N VAL A 527 -2.55 11.25 26.16
CA VAL A 527 -1.45 10.91 25.23
C VAL A 527 -0.95 9.50 25.53
N GLY A 528 -0.90 8.67 24.49
CA GLY A 528 -0.29 7.37 24.52
C GLY A 528 0.84 7.30 23.49
N TYR A 529 1.93 6.60 23.78
CA TYR A 529 3.05 6.44 22.89
C TYR A 529 3.74 5.09 23.09
N GLY A 530 4.49 4.65 22.10
CA GLY A 530 5.16 3.36 22.22
C GLY A 530 5.76 2.83 20.94
N LEU A 531 6.07 1.53 20.98
CA LEU A 531 6.64 0.78 19.89
C LEU A 531 5.75 -0.40 19.55
N GLY A 532 5.76 -0.80 18.29
CA GLY A 532 5.03 -1.97 17.84
C GLY A 532 5.75 -2.73 16.74
N ALA A 533 5.38 -3.98 16.59
CA ALA A 533 5.82 -4.84 15.51
C ALA A 533 4.61 -5.55 14.89
N ARG A 534 4.63 -5.71 13.59
CA ARG A 534 3.75 -6.59 12.83
C ARG A 534 4.64 -7.58 12.10
N ILE A 535 4.38 -8.85 12.31
CA ILE A 535 5.20 -9.96 11.80
C ILE A 535 4.28 -10.89 11.01
N GLU A 536 4.59 -11.06 9.73
CA GLU A 536 3.95 -12.08 8.90
C GLU A 536 4.67 -13.41 9.09
N SER A 537 3.91 -14.46 9.34
CA SER A 537 4.41 -15.82 9.47
C SER A 537 3.54 -16.81 8.70
N LYS A 538 3.99 -18.06 8.57
CA LYS A 538 3.18 -19.14 8.00
C LYS A 538 1.88 -19.40 8.76
N GLY A 539 1.85 -19.07 10.05
CA GLY A 539 0.67 -19.21 10.93
C GLY A 539 -0.25 -18.00 10.95
N GLY A 540 0.10 -16.89 10.29
CA GLY A 540 -0.72 -15.68 10.27
C GLY A 540 0.09 -14.40 10.54
N ILE A 541 -0.63 -13.33 10.85
CA ILE A 541 -0.06 -12.01 11.16
C ILE A 541 -0.13 -11.78 12.66
N LEU A 542 1.02 -11.63 13.29
CA LEU A 542 1.16 -11.25 14.69
C LEU A 542 1.42 -9.74 14.79
N ARG A 543 0.60 -9.03 15.55
CA ARG A 543 0.84 -7.62 15.91
C ARG A 543 1.03 -7.52 17.42
N ILE A 544 2.15 -6.93 17.85
CA ILE A 544 2.47 -6.67 19.25
C ILE A 544 2.74 -5.17 19.38
N ASN A 545 2.13 -4.53 20.38
CA ASN A 545 2.40 -3.13 20.72
C ASN A 545 2.75 -3.06 22.21
N TYR A 546 3.80 -2.34 22.54
CA TYR A 546 4.09 -1.90 23.89
C TYR A 546 3.79 -0.39 23.98
N ALA A 547 2.87 -0.04 24.85
CA ALA A 547 2.28 1.29 24.91
C ALA A 547 2.31 1.86 26.33
N LEU A 548 2.70 3.11 26.43
CA LEU A 548 2.73 3.91 27.67
C LEU A 548 1.73 5.05 27.58
N SER A 549 1.07 5.38 28.68
CA SER A 549 0.40 6.66 28.82
C SER A 549 1.38 7.71 29.31
N ARG A 550 1.05 8.99 29.15
CA ARG A 550 1.86 10.11 29.66
C ARG A 550 2.17 10.01 31.17
N GLU A 551 1.28 9.36 31.91
CA GLU A 551 1.33 9.26 33.37
C GLU A 551 1.98 7.94 33.85
N SER A 552 2.28 7.00 32.93
CA SER A 552 2.77 5.66 33.27
C SER A 552 4.30 5.62 33.36
N ALA A 553 4.83 4.93 34.37
CA ALA A 553 6.24 4.53 34.38
C ALA A 553 6.51 3.48 33.30
N LEU A 554 7.78 3.32 32.89
CA LEU A 554 8.17 2.32 31.88
C LEU A 554 7.71 0.89 32.23
N SER A 555 7.74 0.52 33.52
CA SER A 555 7.30 -0.81 33.98
C SER A 555 5.78 -1.03 33.93
N GLN A 556 5.01 0.02 33.76
CA GLN A 556 3.52 -0.01 33.76
C GLN A 556 2.95 0.02 32.34
N GLY A 557 3.80 -0.16 31.33
CA GLY A 557 3.37 -0.19 29.93
C GLY A 557 2.40 -1.33 29.65
N LYS A 558 1.43 -1.07 28.75
CA LYS A 558 0.44 -2.04 28.32
C LYS A 558 0.93 -2.78 27.09
N ILE A 559 0.81 -4.10 27.10
CA ILE A 559 1.12 -4.94 25.95
C ILE A 559 -0.19 -5.33 25.27
N HIS A 560 -0.32 -4.96 24.01
CA HIS A 560 -1.44 -5.38 23.19
C HIS A 560 -0.94 -6.41 22.17
N VAL A 561 -1.50 -7.61 22.19
CA VAL A 561 -1.17 -8.70 21.26
C VAL A 561 -2.41 -9.01 20.42
N ASN A 562 -2.23 -9.05 19.11
CA ASN A 562 -3.26 -9.47 18.16
C ASN A 562 -2.67 -10.50 17.22
N LEU A 563 -3.28 -11.67 17.12
CA LEU A 563 -2.89 -12.76 16.23
C LEU A 563 -4.04 -13.06 15.29
N GLY A 564 -3.80 -12.90 14.00
CA GLY A 564 -4.71 -13.28 12.92
C GLY A 564 -4.18 -14.48 12.15
N THR A 565 -4.90 -15.60 12.16
CA THR A 565 -4.58 -16.78 11.33
C THR A 565 -5.48 -16.84 10.10
N SER A 566 -4.97 -17.35 8.97
CA SER A 566 -5.77 -17.56 7.74
C SER A 566 -5.58 -18.98 7.22
N PHE A 567 -6.63 -19.60 6.67
CA PHE A 567 -6.65 -20.96 6.14
C PHE A 567 -7.35 -21.03 4.79
#